data_e80bc416a1256e584d1d7c5c005f9481
#
_entry.id   e80bc416a1256e584d1d7c5c005f9481
#
_cell.length_a   1.000
_cell.length_b   1.000
_cell.length_c   1.000
_cell.angle_alpha   90.00
_cell.angle_beta   90.00
_cell.angle_gamma   90.00
#
_symmetry.space_group_name_H-M   'P 1'
#
loop_
_entity.id
_entity.type
_entity.pdbx_description
1 polymer ?
#
loop_
_entity_poly.entity_id
_entity_poly.type
_entity_poly.pdbx_seq_one_letter_code
_entity_poly.pdbx_strand_id
1 'polypeptide(L)'
;HSIDEIREQRPRVTFGKDWIYNSITEIYKEDITRFEVLINDDINENSVETIQSGNVPQLRALRLHNGTIYRWNRMCYGITDNKPHMRIECRYIPAGPSIQDEIANAAFWVGLMKARPENVKKIWEHFDFKDVKSNFFKAARSGVESVFVWRGKTISAHDLIKNELLPLAHEGLKNCGFSNEEIYVYLGTIEKRL
;
A
#
# COMPACT_ATOMS: atom_id res chain seq x y z
N HIS A 1 -18.00 -29.30 8.39
CA HIS A 1 -16.70 -28.65 8.63
C HIS A 1 -16.39 -28.75 10.11
N SER A 2 -15.20 -29.24 10.46
CA SER A 2 -14.74 -29.29 11.84
C SER A 2 -14.45 -27.87 12.36
N ILE A 3 -14.49 -27.68 13.69
CA ILE A 3 -14.13 -26.40 14.31
C ILE A 3 -12.68 -26.01 13.94
N ASP A 4 -11.83 -26.98 13.67
CA ASP A 4 -10.45 -26.75 13.26
C ASP A 4 -10.35 -26.22 11.82
N GLU A 5 -11.19 -26.69 10.88
CA GLU A 5 -11.28 -26.11 9.52
C GLU A 5 -11.78 -24.65 9.53
N ILE A 6 -12.70 -24.31 10.45
CA ILE A 6 -13.16 -22.91 10.61
C ILE A 6 -12.04 -22.03 11.23
N ARG A 7 -11.20 -22.59 12.11
CA ARG A 7 -10.05 -21.89 12.70
C ARG A 7 -8.92 -21.67 11.70
N GLU A 8 -8.78 -22.52 10.70
CA GLU A 8 -7.77 -22.37 9.65
C GLU A 8 -8.18 -21.42 8.54
N GLN A 9 -9.46 -21.01 8.43
CA GLN A 9 -9.89 -19.98 7.52
C GLN A 9 -9.30 -18.62 7.92
N ARG A 10 -8.09 -18.38 7.48
CA ARG A 10 -7.39 -17.11 7.69
C ARG A 10 -8.11 -15.99 6.94
N PRO A 11 -8.40 -14.86 7.58
CA PRO A 11 -9.07 -13.75 6.91
C PRO A 11 -8.25 -13.30 5.69
N ARG A 12 -8.91 -13.21 4.54
CA ARG A 12 -8.29 -12.76 3.29
C ARG A 12 -7.98 -11.25 3.28
N VAL A 13 -8.59 -10.49 4.19
CA VAL A 13 -8.23 -9.09 4.46
C VAL A 13 -7.05 -9.08 5.43
N THR A 14 -5.92 -8.52 5.03
CA THR A 14 -4.69 -8.62 5.83
C THR A 14 -3.83 -7.37 5.72
N PHE A 15 -3.21 -6.99 6.85
CA PHE A 15 -2.13 -6.00 6.90
C PHE A 15 -0.77 -6.62 6.53
N GLY A 16 -0.64 -7.92 6.55
CA GLY A 16 0.62 -8.67 6.44
C GLY A 16 1.10 -9.19 7.78
N LYS A 17 2.19 -9.93 7.72
CA LYS A 17 2.82 -10.60 8.88
C LYS A 17 3.99 -9.79 9.44
N ASP A 18 4.78 -9.21 8.54
CA ASP A 18 6.06 -8.59 8.84
C ASP A 18 6.44 -7.62 7.71
N TRP A 19 7.55 -6.92 7.86
CA TRP A 19 8.19 -6.14 6.82
C TRP A 19 8.63 -7.00 5.63
N ILE A 20 8.75 -6.37 4.47
CA ILE A 20 9.38 -6.97 3.30
C ILE A 20 10.85 -6.56 3.31
N TYR A 21 11.75 -7.52 3.48
CA TYR A 21 13.17 -7.25 3.71
C TYR A 21 14.00 -7.22 2.45
N ASN A 22 13.75 -8.13 1.51
CA ASN A 22 14.63 -8.33 0.36
C ASN A 22 13.93 -8.08 -0.97
N SER A 23 12.74 -8.63 -1.17
CA SER A 23 12.08 -8.60 -2.47
C SER A 23 10.57 -8.65 -2.34
N ILE A 24 9.90 -7.97 -3.28
CA ILE A 24 8.45 -8.03 -3.45
C ILE A 24 7.91 -9.45 -3.62
N THR A 25 8.74 -10.40 -4.07
CA THR A 25 8.37 -11.81 -4.19
C THR A 25 8.02 -12.44 -2.84
N GLU A 26 8.46 -11.87 -1.72
CA GLU A 26 8.08 -12.32 -0.38
C GLU A 26 6.57 -12.21 -0.15
N ILE A 27 5.94 -11.15 -0.66
CA ILE A 27 4.48 -10.97 -0.58
C ILE A 27 3.76 -12.08 -1.34
N TYR A 28 4.17 -12.34 -2.57
CA TYR A 28 3.54 -13.39 -3.39
C TYR A 28 3.76 -14.78 -2.81
N LYS A 29 4.94 -15.06 -2.28
CA LYS A 29 5.22 -16.33 -1.58
C LYS A 29 4.34 -16.49 -0.33
N GLU A 30 4.21 -15.43 0.47
CA GLU A 30 3.31 -15.44 1.63
C GLU A 30 1.85 -15.70 1.20
N ASP A 31 1.39 -15.04 0.14
CA ASP A 31 0.01 -15.17 -0.33
C ASP A 31 -0.27 -16.59 -0.85
N ILE A 32 0.62 -17.15 -1.66
CA ILE A 32 0.48 -18.50 -2.22
C ILE A 32 0.49 -19.56 -1.11
N THR A 33 1.31 -19.39 -0.07
CA THR A 33 1.41 -20.35 1.02
C THR A 33 0.28 -20.23 2.05
N ARG A 34 -0.38 -19.05 2.09
CA ARG A 34 -1.35 -18.73 3.14
C ARG A 34 -2.80 -18.86 2.69
N PHE A 35 -3.07 -18.63 1.41
CA PHE A 35 -4.42 -18.54 0.89
C PHE A 35 -4.64 -19.54 -0.25
N GLU A 36 -5.72 -20.27 -0.15
CA GLU A 36 -6.14 -21.22 -1.18
C GLU A 36 -6.58 -20.50 -2.46
N VAL A 37 -6.47 -21.19 -3.59
CA VAL A 37 -6.96 -20.73 -4.88
C VAL A 37 -8.49 -20.78 -4.87
N LEU A 38 -9.15 -19.64 -5.02
CA LEU A 38 -10.61 -19.56 -5.10
C LEU A 38 -11.15 -19.57 -6.53
N ILE A 39 -10.38 -19.06 -7.48
CA ILE A 39 -10.75 -18.93 -8.88
C ILE A 39 -9.66 -19.61 -9.69
N ASN A 40 -10.07 -20.56 -10.51
CA ASN A 40 -9.19 -21.22 -11.47
C ASN A 40 -9.62 -20.85 -12.90
N ASP A 41 -8.66 -20.83 -13.82
CA ASP A 41 -8.86 -20.60 -15.24
C ASP A 41 -7.97 -21.57 -16.02
N ASP A 42 -8.35 -21.93 -17.23
CA ASP A 42 -7.51 -22.72 -18.13
C ASP A 42 -6.31 -21.88 -18.56
N ILE A 43 -5.19 -22.08 -17.86
CA ILE A 43 -3.97 -21.30 -18.06
C ILE A 43 -2.98 -22.16 -18.83
N ASN A 44 -2.86 -21.88 -20.13
CA ASN A 44 -1.95 -22.59 -21.04
C ASN A 44 -0.58 -21.88 -21.19
N GLU A 45 -0.26 -20.90 -20.33
CA GLU A 45 1.00 -20.17 -20.40
C GLU A 45 2.07 -20.84 -19.54
N ASN A 46 3.18 -21.24 -20.15
CA ASN A 46 4.41 -21.53 -19.44
C ASN A 46 5.25 -20.24 -19.34
N SER A 47 5.17 -19.58 -18.19
CA SER A 47 5.83 -18.28 -17.97
C SER A 47 7.35 -18.35 -18.10
N VAL A 48 7.96 -19.50 -17.79
CA VAL A 48 9.42 -19.70 -17.93
C VAL A 48 9.83 -19.75 -19.40
N GLU A 49 9.13 -20.54 -20.19
CA GLU A 49 9.36 -20.62 -21.65
C GLU A 49 9.10 -19.27 -22.33
N THR A 50 8.04 -18.56 -21.90
CA THR A 50 7.73 -17.20 -22.38
C THR A 50 8.89 -16.24 -22.17
N ILE A 51 9.50 -16.25 -20.96
CA ILE A 51 10.67 -15.43 -20.66
C ILE A 51 11.89 -15.86 -21.47
N GLN A 52 12.15 -17.16 -21.57
CA GLN A 52 13.27 -17.70 -22.33
C GLN A 52 13.22 -17.36 -23.83
N SER A 53 12.01 -17.24 -24.38
CA SER A 53 11.79 -16.79 -25.76
C SER A 53 11.83 -15.26 -25.94
N GLY A 54 12.18 -14.50 -24.89
CA GLY A 54 12.28 -13.04 -24.92
C GLY A 54 10.93 -12.30 -24.82
N ASN A 55 9.86 -13.01 -24.52
CA ASN A 55 8.53 -12.44 -24.39
C ASN A 55 8.16 -12.14 -22.91
N VAL A 56 7.12 -11.30 -22.73
CA VAL A 56 6.61 -10.91 -21.42
C VAL A 56 5.47 -11.83 -21.00
N PRO A 57 5.60 -12.59 -19.89
CA PRO A 57 4.56 -13.49 -19.46
C PRO A 57 3.36 -12.72 -18.87
N GLN A 58 2.15 -13.21 -19.13
CA GLN A 58 0.90 -12.63 -18.63
C GLN A 58 0.69 -12.88 -17.13
N LEU A 59 1.29 -13.92 -16.58
CA LEU A 59 1.16 -14.36 -15.17
C LEU A 59 -0.31 -14.45 -14.71
N ARG A 60 -1.19 -15.01 -15.55
CA ARG A 60 -2.65 -15.03 -15.28
C ARG A 60 -3.00 -15.70 -13.96
N ALA A 61 -2.38 -16.84 -13.63
CA ALA A 61 -2.60 -17.54 -12.37
C ALA A 61 -2.27 -16.64 -11.16
N LEU A 62 -1.10 -15.99 -11.19
CA LEU A 62 -0.68 -15.07 -10.14
C LEU A 62 -1.64 -13.89 -9.99
N ARG A 63 -2.07 -13.31 -11.11
CA ARG A 63 -3.00 -12.17 -11.13
C ARG A 63 -4.37 -12.54 -10.59
N LEU A 64 -4.92 -13.70 -10.96
CA LEU A 64 -6.19 -14.22 -10.44
C LEU A 64 -6.11 -14.48 -8.94
N HIS A 65 -5.08 -15.19 -8.50
CA HIS A 65 -4.87 -15.47 -7.07
C HIS A 65 -4.75 -14.19 -6.25
N ASN A 66 -3.89 -13.26 -6.68
CA ASN A 66 -3.70 -11.95 -6.03
C ASN A 66 -5.02 -11.14 -6.01
N GLY A 67 -5.83 -11.23 -7.07
CA GLY A 67 -7.13 -10.55 -7.16
C GLY A 67 -8.12 -10.97 -6.06
N THR A 68 -7.97 -12.17 -5.50
CA THR A 68 -8.85 -12.71 -4.44
C THR A 68 -8.35 -12.43 -3.02
N ILE A 69 -7.19 -11.78 -2.86
CA ILE A 69 -6.58 -11.47 -1.57
C ILE A 69 -6.65 -9.96 -1.34
N TYR A 70 -7.12 -9.56 -0.16
CA TYR A 70 -7.31 -8.17 0.20
C TYR A 70 -6.20 -7.69 1.14
N ARG A 71 -5.06 -7.32 0.55
CA ARG A 71 -4.06 -6.52 1.25
C ARG A 71 -4.43 -5.04 1.18
N TRP A 72 -4.22 -4.29 2.25
CA TRP A 72 -4.48 -2.85 2.29
C TRP A 72 -3.59 -2.06 1.31
N ASN A 73 -2.34 -2.49 1.15
CA ASN A 73 -1.48 -2.12 0.02
C ASN A 73 -1.25 -3.35 -0.83
N ARG A 74 -1.87 -3.41 -2.00
CA ARG A 74 -1.79 -4.56 -2.89
C ARG A 74 -0.74 -4.34 -3.98
N MET A 75 0.18 -5.28 -4.09
CA MET A 75 1.08 -5.34 -5.23
C MET A 75 0.36 -5.94 -6.43
N CYS A 76 0.45 -5.26 -7.56
CA CYS A 76 -0.17 -5.70 -8.79
C CYS A 76 0.88 -5.81 -9.89
N TYR A 77 0.96 -6.96 -10.54
CA TYR A 77 1.66 -7.13 -11.80
C TYR A 77 0.77 -6.65 -12.95
N GLY A 78 1.35 -5.95 -13.90
CA GLY A 78 0.67 -5.50 -15.10
C GLY A 78 1.60 -5.44 -16.30
N ILE A 79 1.00 -5.30 -17.49
CA ILE A 79 1.72 -5.12 -18.76
C ILE A 79 1.07 -3.96 -19.50
N THR A 80 1.87 -3.00 -19.92
CA THR A 80 1.46 -1.89 -20.76
C THR A 80 2.47 -1.76 -21.89
N ASP A 81 2.01 -1.68 -23.14
CA ASP A 81 2.85 -1.60 -24.34
C ASP A 81 3.95 -2.67 -24.36
N ASN A 82 3.57 -3.90 -24.06
CA ASN A 82 4.45 -5.09 -23.95
C ASN A 82 5.60 -4.93 -22.93
N LYS A 83 5.48 -4.00 -21.97
CA LYS A 83 6.44 -3.81 -20.88
C LYS A 83 5.83 -4.24 -19.55
N PRO A 84 6.48 -5.17 -18.82
CA PRO A 84 6.00 -5.57 -17.50
C PRO A 84 6.26 -4.46 -16.49
N HIS A 85 5.34 -4.27 -15.59
CA HIS A 85 5.49 -3.33 -14.48
C HIS A 85 4.84 -3.84 -13.20
N MET A 86 5.36 -3.35 -12.08
CA MET A 86 4.76 -3.54 -10.76
C MET A 86 4.21 -2.21 -10.28
N ARG A 87 3.01 -2.24 -9.68
CA ARG A 87 2.40 -1.07 -9.05
C ARG A 87 1.84 -1.42 -7.68
N ILE A 88 1.73 -0.41 -6.81
CA ILE A 88 1.07 -0.52 -5.53
C ILE A 88 -0.33 0.10 -5.65
N GLU A 89 -1.34 -0.67 -5.28
CA GLU A 89 -2.71 -0.19 -5.15
C GLU A 89 -3.00 0.13 -3.69
N CYS A 90 -3.23 1.41 -3.41
CA CYS A 90 -3.66 1.89 -2.11
C CYS A 90 -5.16 1.63 -1.92
N ARG A 91 -5.54 0.83 -0.91
CA ARG A 91 -6.92 0.36 -0.71
C ARG A 91 -7.53 0.76 0.63
N TYR A 92 -6.89 1.60 1.38
CA TYR A 92 -7.32 1.99 2.73
C TYR A 92 -7.83 3.43 2.84
N ILE A 93 -7.72 4.22 1.79
CA ILE A 93 -8.23 5.59 1.78
C ILE A 93 -9.70 5.55 1.38
N PRO A 94 -10.64 5.98 2.24
CA PRO A 94 -12.05 6.06 1.88
C PRO A 94 -12.31 7.16 0.86
N ALA A 95 -13.45 7.08 0.17
CA ALA A 95 -13.93 8.17 -0.67
C ALA A 95 -14.14 9.43 0.19
N GLY A 96 -13.76 10.56 -0.35
CA GLY A 96 -14.03 11.85 0.27
C GLY A 96 -15.45 12.34 -0.03
N PRO A 97 -15.94 13.37 0.67
CA PRO A 97 -17.27 13.94 0.46
C PRO A 97 -17.40 14.70 -0.87
N SER A 98 -16.29 15.06 -1.48
CA SER A 98 -16.24 15.75 -2.79
C SER A 98 -15.08 15.23 -3.64
N ILE A 99 -15.13 15.48 -4.94
CA ILE A 99 -14.03 15.18 -5.87
C ILE A 99 -12.73 15.86 -5.42
N GLN A 100 -12.80 17.07 -4.88
CA GLN A 100 -11.64 17.77 -4.37
C GLN A 100 -11.00 17.02 -3.19
N ASP A 101 -11.80 16.46 -2.30
CA ASP A 101 -11.30 15.65 -1.17
C ASP A 101 -10.64 14.35 -1.65
N GLU A 102 -11.22 13.68 -2.64
CA GLU A 102 -10.66 12.47 -3.22
C GLU A 102 -9.29 12.73 -3.88
N ILE A 103 -9.21 13.80 -4.68
CA ILE A 103 -7.95 14.21 -5.30
C ILE A 103 -6.93 14.67 -4.25
N ALA A 104 -7.35 15.39 -3.21
CA ALA A 104 -6.50 15.78 -2.09
C ALA A 104 -5.91 14.55 -1.36
N ASN A 105 -6.73 13.54 -1.10
CA ASN A 105 -6.27 12.28 -0.52
C ASN A 105 -5.24 11.59 -1.41
N ALA A 106 -5.49 11.52 -2.72
CA ALA A 106 -4.56 10.93 -3.69
C ALA A 106 -3.25 11.73 -3.76
N ALA A 107 -3.32 13.07 -3.80
CA ALA A 107 -2.15 13.95 -3.82
C ALA A 107 -1.31 13.79 -2.55
N PHE A 108 -1.94 13.74 -1.38
CA PHE A 108 -1.25 13.51 -0.11
C PHE A 108 -0.49 12.18 -0.13
N TRP A 109 -1.16 11.09 -0.53
CA TRP A 109 -0.53 9.78 -0.62
C TRP A 109 0.63 9.74 -1.61
N VAL A 110 0.43 10.28 -2.83
CA VAL A 110 1.48 10.35 -3.87
C VAL A 110 2.65 11.19 -3.39
N GLY A 111 2.37 12.35 -2.77
CA GLY A 111 3.38 13.22 -2.19
C GLY A 111 4.26 12.49 -1.17
N LEU A 112 3.66 11.77 -0.22
CA LEU A 112 4.39 10.97 0.76
C LEU A 112 5.24 9.86 0.11
N MET A 113 4.71 9.17 -0.88
CA MET A 113 5.43 8.11 -1.60
C MET A 113 6.64 8.65 -2.39
N LYS A 114 6.52 9.86 -2.94
CA LYS A 114 7.56 10.51 -3.74
C LYS A 114 8.62 11.26 -2.92
N ALA A 115 8.23 11.74 -1.74
CA ALA A 115 9.15 12.40 -0.81
C ALA A 115 9.99 11.42 -0.01
N ARG A 116 9.81 10.10 -0.22
CA ARG A 116 10.56 9.10 0.56
C ARG A 116 12.04 9.45 0.57
N PRO A 117 12.63 9.76 1.74
CA PRO A 117 14.04 10.12 1.84
C PRO A 117 14.92 8.97 1.34
N GLU A 118 15.91 9.27 0.53
CA GLU A 118 16.85 8.27 0.01
C GLU A 118 17.61 7.53 1.12
N ASN A 119 17.75 8.17 2.29
CA ASN A 119 18.41 7.60 3.45
C ASN A 119 17.53 6.59 4.22
N VAL A 120 16.22 6.51 3.94
CA VAL A 120 15.32 5.52 4.56
C VAL A 120 15.18 4.31 3.65
N LYS A 121 16.27 3.62 3.36
CA LYS A 121 16.27 2.40 2.54
C LYS A 121 15.67 1.20 3.27
N LYS A 122 15.84 1.16 4.59
CA LYS A 122 15.39 0.05 5.45
C LYS A 122 14.41 0.60 6.49
N ILE A 123 13.14 0.67 6.13
CA ILE A 123 12.10 1.24 6.98
C ILE A 123 11.99 0.51 8.34
N TRP A 124 12.31 -0.78 8.38
CA TRP A 124 12.29 -1.60 9.59
C TRP A 124 13.35 -1.21 10.64
N GLU A 125 14.36 -0.44 10.27
CA GLU A 125 15.32 0.12 11.23
C GLU A 125 14.75 1.32 12.00
N HIS A 126 13.65 1.89 11.51
CA HIS A 126 13.04 3.11 12.06
C HIS A 126 11.65 2.85 12.67
N PHE A 127 10.99 1.74 12.30
CA PHE A 127 9.63 1.43 12.73
C PHE A 127 9.49 -0.04 13.11
N ASP A 128 8.93 -0.30 14.29
CA ASP A 128 8.47 -1.64 14.65
C ASP A 128 7.20 -1.98 13.86
N PHE A 129 7.14 -3.16 13.29
CA PHE A 129 5.99 -3.62 12.49
C PHE A 129 4.70 -3.69 13.31
N LYS A 130 4.79 -4.06 14.59
CA LYS A 130 3.65 -4.13 15.50
C LYS A 130 3.07 -2.74 15.78
N ASP A 131 3.94 -1.74 15.93
CA ASP A 131 3.52 -0.36 16.14
C ASP A 131 2.81 0.18 14.90
N VAL A 132 3.36 -0.03 13.70
CA VAL A 132 2.73 0.40 12.45
C VAL A 132 1.38 -0.26 12.25
N LYS A 133 1.29 -1.57 12.49
CA LYS A 133 0.03 -2.32 12.43
C LYS A 133 -0.99 -1.81 13.47
N SER A 134 -0.53 -1.55 14.70
CA SER A 134 -1.37 -0.98 15.76
C SER A 134 -1.87 0.42 15.38
N ASN A 135 -1.00 1.28 14.85
CA ASN A 135 -1.35 2.62 14.39
C ASN A 135 -2.41 2.59 13.28
N PHE A 136 -2.30 1.66 12.33
CA PHE A 136 -3.30 1.47 11.28
C PHE A 136 -4.69 1.19 11.86
N PHE A 137 -4.80 0.30 12.83
CA PHE A 137 -6.08 0.00 13.48
C PHE A 137 -6.58 1.12 14.39
N LYS A 138 -5.69 1.85 15.05
CA LYS A 138 -6.06 3.05 15.81
C LYS A 138 -6.62 4.13 14.89
N ALA A 139 -5.96 4.40 13.76
CA ALA A 139 -6.43 5.35 12.77
C ALA A 139 -7.83 4.99 12.24
N ALA A 140 -8.06 3.71 11.90
CA ALA A 140 -9.37 3.24 11.44
C ALA A 140 -10.48 3.38 12.50
N ARG A 141 -10.13 3.30 13.79
CA ARG A 141 -11.10 3.38 14.90
C ARG A 141 -11.40 4.81 15.34
N SER A 142 -10.38 5.66 15.40
CA SER A 142 -10.45 6.95 16.07
C SER A 142 -10.05 8.14 15.17
N GLY A 143 -9.70 7.91 13.91
CA GLY A 143 -9.35 8.98 12.95
C GLY A 143 -8.28 9.93 13.51
N VAL A 144 -8.54 11.23 13.43
CA VAL A 144 -7.63 12.29 13.86
C VAL A 144 -7.42 12.35 15.38
N GLU A 145 -8.32 11.75 16.16
CA GLU A 145 -8.17 11.62 17.62
C GLU A 145 -7.19 10.51 18.03
N SER A 146 -6.59 9.84 17.08
CA SER A 146 -5.66 8.74 17.34
C SER A 146 -4.35 9.27 17.91
N VAL A 147 -3.72 8.41 18.74
CA VAL A 147 -2.36 8.60 19.23
C VAL A 147 -1.50 7.44 18.75
N PHE A 148 -0.43 7.76 18.04
CA PHE A 148 0.44 6.81 17.36
C PHE A 148 1.79 6.63 18.10
N VAL A 149 2.40 5.47 17.88
CA VAL A 149 3.83 5.28 18.12
C VAL A 149 4.54 5.52 16.78
N TRP A 150 5.31 6.58 16.69
CA TRP A 150 6.02 7.01 15.49
C TRP A 150 7.50 7.15 15.78
N ARG A 151 8.33 6.31 15.12
CA ARG A 151 9.79 6.24 15.38
C ARG A 151 10.12 6.10 16.87
N GLY A 152 9.38 5.22 17.59
CA GLY A 152 9.55 4.97 19.01
C GLY A 152 9.03 6.08 19.96
N LYS A 153 8.37 7.12 19.43
CA LYS A 153 7.78 8.21 20.24
C LYS A 153 6.27 8.24 20.08
N THR A 154 5.58 8.65 21.13
CA THR A 154 4.14 8.87 21.09
C THR A 154 3.83 10.25 20.52
N ILE A 155 2.92 10.32 19.52
CA ILE A 155 2.50 11.54 18.85
C ILE A 155 1.01 11.50 18.50
N SER A 156 0.30 12.63 18.57
CA SER A 156 -1.08 12.71 18.10
C SER A 156 -1.14 12.61 16.57
N ALA A 157 -2.24 12.07 16.04
CA ALA A 157 -2.44 12.02 14.59
C ALA A 157 -2.41 13.42 13.98
N HIS A 158 -3.05 14.39 14.66
CA HIS A 158 -3.06 15.79 14.25
C HIS A 158 -1.64 16.37 14.11
N ASP A 159 -0.80 16.23 15.14
CA ASP A 159 0.56 16.77 15.12
C ASP A 159 1.45 16.07 14.11
N LEU A 160 1.32 14.74 13.97
CA LEU A 160 2.04 13.97 12.98
C LEU A 160 1.69 14.44 11.55
N ILE A 161 0.40 14.55 11.24
CA ILE A 161 -0.02 14.97 9.91
C ILE A 161 0.42 16.40 9.62
N LYS A 162 0.17 17.32 10.55
CA LYS A 162 0.46 18.75 10.38
C LYS A 162 1.94 19.05 10.29
N ASN A 163 2.74 18.48 11.20
CA ASN A 163 4.13 18.90 11.40
C ASN A 163 5.15 18.03 10.63
N GLU A 164 4.78 16.80 10.26
CA GLU A 164 5.69 15.90 9.54
C GLU A 164 5.16 15.50 8.16
N LEU A 165 3.90 14.99 8.08
CA LEU A 165 3.45 14.35 6.85
C LEU A 165 3.04 15.34 5.76
N LEU A 166 2.39 16.45 6.10
CA LEU A 166 2.04 17.51 5.13
C LEU A 166 3.29 18.17 4.53
N PRO A 167 4.30 18.60 5.32
CA PRO A 167 5.55 19.11 4.76
C PRO A 167 6.24 18.10 3.84
N LEU A 168 6.28 16.83 4.25
CA LEU A 168 6.88 15.77 3.45
C LEU A 168 6.12 15.55 2.13
N ALA A 169 4.79 15.52 2.19
CA ALA A 169 3.96 15.38 0.98
C ALA A 169 4.13 16.57 0.03
N HIS A 170 4.26 17.78 0.57
CA HIS A 170 4.55 19.00 -0.21
C HIS A 170 5.86 18.85 -1.00
N GLU A 171 6.92 18.43 -0.33
CA GLU A 171 8.22 18.17 -0.96
C GLU A 171 8.10 17.13 -2.09
N GLY A 172 7.42 16.02 -1.82
CA GLY A 172 7.23 14.97 -2.81
C GLY A 172 6.45 15.41 -4.05
N LEU A 173 5.39 16.21 -3.89
CA LEU A 173 4.64 16.77 -5.00
C LEU A 173 5.48 17.77 -5.80
N LYS A 174 6.25 18.62 -5.11
CA LYS A 174 7.17 19.54 -5.75
C LYS A 174 8.21 18.82 -6.61
N ASN A 175 8.76 17.71 -6.12
CA ASN A 175 9.68 16.87 -6.86
C ASN A 175 9.04 16.19 -8.08
N CYS A 176 7.70 16.08 -8.11
CA CYS A 176 6.93 15.63 -9.27
C CYS A 176 6.60 16.74 -10.29
N GLY A 177 6.99 18.00 -10.03
CA GLY A 177 6.77 19.13 -10.92
C GLY A 177 5.45 19.88 -10.71
N PHE A 178 4.72 19.61 -9.62
CA PHE A 178 3.51 20.39 -9.29
C PHE A 178 3.89 21.81 -8.86
N SER A 179 3.08 22.78 -9.26
CA SER A 179 3.20 24.17 -8.81
C SER A 179 2.80 24.34 -7.34
N ASN A 180 3.27 25.41 -6.70
CA ASN A 180 2.88 25.69 -5.32
C ASN A 180 1.37 25.92 -5.18
N GLU A 181 0.72 26.51 -6.18
CA GLU A 181 -0.72 26.76 -6.22
C GLU A 181 -1.50 25.44 -6.22
N GLU A 182 -1.13 24.48 -7.08
CA GLU A 182 -1.75 23.15 -7.13
C GLU A 182 -1.57 22.40 -5.81
N ILE A 183 -0.36 22.42 -5.27
CA ILE A 183 -0.04 21.76 -3.99
C ILE A 183 -0.89 22.38 -2.86
N TYR A 184 -1.01 23.70 -2.83
CA TYR A 184 -1.80 24.40 -1.83
C TYR A 184 -3.30 24.03 -1.89
N VAL A 185 -3.86 23.90 -3.08
CA VAL A 185 -5.26 23.48 -3.25
C VAL A 185 -5.51 22.12 -2.63
N TYR A 186 -4.66 21.13 -2.90
CA TYR A 186 -4.90 19.76 -2.45
C TYR A 186 -4.46 19.54 -1.00
N LEU A 187 -3.23 19.90 -0.62
CA LEU A 187 -2.76 19.72 0.74
C LEU A 187 -3.45 20.66 1.73
N GLY A 188 -3.83 21.87 1.31
CA GLY A 188 -4.65 22.76 2.11
C GLY A 188 -6.06 22.22 2.38
N THR A 189 -6.60 21.37 1.49
CA THR A 189 -7.85 20.63 1.76
C THR A 189 -7.64 19.59 2.89
N ILE A 190 -6.51 18.89 2.91
CA ILE A 190 -6.16 17.98 4.02
C ILE A 190 -6.00 18.77 5.33
N GLU A 191 -5.25 19.87 5.31
CA GLU A 191 -5.01 20.71 6.49
C GLU A 191 -6.30 21.24 7.12
N LYS A 192 -7.26 21.66 6.31
CA LYS A 192 -8.57 22.16 6.79
C LYS A 192 -9.44 21.10 7.45
N ARG A 193 -9.14 19.82 7.27
CA ARG A 193 -9.87 18.70 7.88
C ARG A 193 -9.24 18.21 9.19
N LEU A 194 -8.09 18.74 9.58
CA LEU A 194 -7.46 18.52 10.87
C LEU A 194 -8.08 19.37 11.98
#